data_8ebca7762101bb5645f67b9f81d9f863
#
_entry.id   8ebca7762101bb5645f67b9f81d9f863
#
_cell.length_a   1.000
_cell.length_b   1.000
_cell.length_c   1.000
_cell.angle_alpha   90.00
_cell.angle_beta   90.00
_cell.angle_gamma   90.00
#
_symmetry.space_group_name_H-M   'P 1'
#
loop_
_entity.id
_entity.type
_entity.pdbx_description
1 polymer ?
#
loop_
_entity_poly.entity_id
_entity_poly.type
_entity_poly.pdbx_seq_one_letter_code
_entity_poly.pdbx_strand_id
1 'polypeptide(L)'
;MKMMPGIACLCVLLTLPAFAIGENFNPAAYTAITQDELVKDPEAHKGKKYRVTDPFQFCGSDFCVQIQKTKINTRDYYCITLGSLCLVRMYLKKGHPDAPAVEKLKKGDRVTVYGTFDYMGSNYRYMVVDRLFVGKEK
;
A
#
# COMPACT_ATOMS: atom_id res chain seq x y z
N MET A 1 8.83 -57.36 29.07
CA MET A 1 8.46 -56.64 28.78
C MET A 1 8.80 -55.73 28.00
N LYS A 2 8.52 -55.11 27.40
CA LYS A 2 8.82 -54.31 26.65
C LYS A 2 8.20 -53.22 26.58
N MET A 3 8.65 -52.31 26.38
CA MET A 3 8.20 -51.27 26.33
C MET A 3 7.95 -50.81 25.14
N MET A 4 7.20 -50.07 24.96
CA MET A 4 6.92 -49.51 23.86
C MET A 4 7.46 -48.33 23.72
N PRO A 5 8.10 -48.02 22.78
CA PRO A 5 8.57 -46.72 22.52
C PRO A 5 7.44 -45.79 22.45
N GLY A 6 7.62 -44.78 23.16
CA GLY A 6 6.68 -43.71 23.07
C GLY A 6 6.54 -43.29 21.62
N ILE A 7 5.35 -43.25 21.21
CA ILE A 7 5.07 -42.73 19.91
C ILE A 7 5.46 -41.30 19.92
N ALA A 8 6.45 -41.02 19.20
CA ALA A 8 6.74 -39.64 18.93
C ALA A 8 5.51 -39.06 18.30
N CYS A 9 4.83 -38.29 19.08
CA CYS A 9 3.79 -37.51 18.52
C CYS A 9 4.46 -36.53 17.57
N LEU A 10 4.47 -36.88 16.35
CA LEU A 10 4.91 -35.96 15.36
C LEU A 10 3.85 -34.88 15.28
N CYS A 11 4.00 -33.89 16.09
CA CYS A 11 3.26 -32.69 15.85
C CYS A 11 3.79 -32.11 14.57
N VAL A 12 3.22 -32.52 13.51
CA VAL A 12 3.42 -31.79 12.28
C VAL A 12 2.79 -30.45 12.51
N LEU A 13 3.63 -29.54 12.93
CA LEU A 13 3.26 -28.17 12.88
C LEU A 13 3.08 -27.86 11.41
N LEU A 14 1.86 -27.93 10.98
CA LEU A 14 1.51 -27.36 9.73
C LEU A 14 1.68 -25.88 9.86
N THR A 15 2.89 -25.44 9.67
CA THR A 15 3.11 -24.04 9.43
C THR A 15 2.52 -23.76 8.08
N LEU A 16 1.36 -23.20 8.08
CA LEU A 16 0.83 -22.65 6.86
C LEU A 16 1.82 -21.60 6.39
N PRO A 17 2.22 -21.67 5.14
CA PRO A 17 3.10 -20.65 4.63
C PRO A 17 2.42 -19.31 4.81
N ALA A 18 3.05 -18.45 5.54
CA ALA A 18 2.60 -17.08 5.59
C ALA A 18 2.57 -16.59 4.15
N PHE A 19 1.47 -16.03 3.76
CA PHE A 19 1.35 -15.51 2.42
C PHE A 19 2.36 -14.41 2.23
N ALA A 20 2.99 -14.41 1.09
CA ALA A 20 4.14 -13.57 0.78
C ALA A 20 3.94 -12.09 1.12
N ILE A 21 2.70 -11.62 1.15
CA ILE A 21 2.41 -10.24 1.39
C ILE A 21 2.66 -9.80 2.81
N GLY A 22 2.51 -10.69 3.77
CA GLY A 22 2.78 -10.37 5.16
C GLY A 22 4.24 -10.54 5.55
N GLU A 23 4.96 -11.38 4.80
CA GLU A 23 6.27 -11.79 5.26
C GLU A 23 7.31 -10.70 5.25
N ASN A 24 7.28 -9.84 4.26
CA ASN A 24 8.31 -8.82 4.07
C ASN A 24 7.86 -7.41 4.45
N PHE A 25 6.64 -7.26 4.91
CA PHE A 25 6.17 -5.94 5.27
C PHE A 25 6.67 -5.55 6.65
N ASN A 26 7.47 -4.50 6.70
CA ASN A 26 7.97 -3.93 7.94
C ASN A 26 7.54 -2.47 8.02
N PRO A 27 6.54 -2.13 8.85
CA PRO A 27 6.09 -0.75 8.95
C PRO A 27 7.18 0.22 9.41
N ALA A 28 8.17 -0.26 10.15
CA ALA A 28 9.27 0.58 10.58
C ALA A 28 10.17 1.05 9.44
N ALA A 29 10.08 0.43 8.27
CA ALA A 29 10.84 0.86 7.10
C ALA A 29 10.24 2.09 6.42
N TYR A 30 9.06 2.52 6.86
CA TYR A 30 8.33 3.63 6.26
C TYR A 30 8.31 4.82 7.19
N THR A 31 8.65 5.99 6.67
CA THR A 31 8.64 7.23 7.43
C THR A 31 7.28 7.92 7.28
N ALA A 32 6.72 8.37 8.38
CA ALA A 32 5.47 9.13 8.33
C ALA A 32 5.73 10.49 7.67
N ILE A 33 4.87 10.85 6.74
CA ILE A 33 5.00 12.11 6.00
C ILE A 33 3.62 12.60 5.60
N THR A 34 3.51 13.89 5.34
CA THR A 34 2.27 14.46 4.79
C THR A 34 2.38 14.58 3.28
N GLN A 35 1.24 14.61 2.62
CA GLN A 35 1.23 14.83 1.18
C GLN A 35 1.80 16.19 0.80
N ASP A 36 1.55 17.21 1.64
CA ASP A 36 2.08 18.55 1.39
C ASP A 36 3.61 18.56 1.37
N GLU A 37 4.24 17.81 2.27
CA GLU A 37 5.69 17.70 2.30
C GLU A 37 6.22 16.99 1.04
N LEU A 38 5.53 15.97 0.58
CA LEU A 38 5.92 15.26 -0.65
C LEU A 38 5.83 16.15 -1.88
N VAL A 39 4.79 16.96 -1.94
CA VAL A 39 4.56 17.86 -3.08
C VAL A 39 5.53 19.02 -3.08
N LYS A 40 5.93 19.49 -1.90
CA LYS A 40 6.79 20.66 -1.76
C LYS A 40 8.20 20.41 -2.28
N ASP A 41 8.73 19.21 -2.10
CA ASP A 41 10.07 18.86 -2.57
C ASP A 41 10.09 17.42 -3.05
N PRO A 42 9.51 17.14 -4.22
CA PRO A 42 9.38 15.77 -4.70
C PRO A 42 10.73 15.10 -4.95
N GLU A 43 11.73 15.85 -5.37
CA GLU A 43 13.02 15.26 -5.67
C GLU A 43 13.70 14.69 -4.42
N ALA A 44 13.54 15.34 -3.29
CA ALA A 44 14.12 14.87 -2.04
C ALA A 44 13.52 13.55 -1.56
N HIS A 45 12.34 13.19 -2.06
CA HIS A 45 11.59 12.03 -1.58
C HIS A 45 11.51 10.89 -2.60
N LYS A 46 12.02 11.10 -3.80
CA LYS A 46 11.94 10.11 -4.87
C LYS A 46 12.54 8.77 -4.48
N GLY A 47 11.80 7.70 -4.69
CA GLY A 47 12.26 6.35 -4.43
C GLY A 47 12.27 5.93 -2.97
N LYS A 48 11.82 6.81 -2.07
CA LYS A 48 11.81 6.53 -0.64
C LYS A 48 10.46 5.99 -0.18
N LYS A 49 10.49 5.28 0.95
CA LYS A 49 9.30 4.64 1.51
C LYS A 49 8.65 5.51 2.58
N TYR A 50 7.36 5.74 2.41
CA TYR A 50 6.60 6.61 3.30
C TYR A 50 5.27 6.02 3.73
N ARG A 51 4.79 6.51 4.85
CA ARG A 51 3.45 6.24 5.36
C ARG A 51 2.66 7.55 5.35
N VAL A 52 1.52 7.54 4.69
CA VAL A 52 0.62 8.69 4.59
C VAL A 52 -0.73 8.29 5.15
N THR A 53 -1.30 9.11 6.02
CA THR A 53 -2.65 8.91 6.57
C THR A 53 -3.49 10.14 6.29
N ASP A 54 -4.58 9.95 5.58
CA ASP A 54 -5.51 11.01 5.23
C ASP A 54 -6.91 10.44 4.99
N PRO A 55 -7.95 11.27 4.98
CA PRO A 55 -9.28 10.79 4.64
C PRO A 55 -9.40 10.44 3.15
N PHE A 56 -10.13 9.39 2.88
CA PHE A 56 -10.41 8.95 1.52
C PHE A 56 -11.27 9.98 0.79
N GLN A 57 -10.86 10.32 -0.42
CA GLN A 57 -11.63 11.21 -1.27
C GLN A 57 -12.28 10.48 -2.42
N PHE A 58 -11.49 9.75 -3.18
CA PHE A 58 -11.96 9.22 -4.45
C PHE A 58 -11.12 8.05 -4.91
N CYS A 59 -11.75 7.11 -5.58
CA CYS A 59 -11.06 6.02 -6.24
C CYS A 59 -11.58 5.89 -7.67
N GLY A 60 -10.68 5.71 -8.59
CA GLY A 60 -11.07 5.52 -9.98
C GLY A 60 -9.97 4.84 -10.76
N SER A 61 -10.20 4.70 -12.04
CA SER A 61 -9.19 4.27 -12.94
C SER A 61 -8.58 5.51 -13.57
N ASP A 62 -7.65 5.38 -14.33
CA ASP A 62 -6.76 6.34 -14.93
C ASP A 62 -7.33 7.76 -15.17
N PHE A 63 -6.78 8.75 -14.48
CA PHE A 63 -7.13 10.14 -14.69
C PHE A 63 -6.05 10.93 -15.38
N CYS A 64 -4.90 10.33 -15.64
CA CYS A 64 -3.78 11.08 -16.09
C CYS A 64 -3.05 10.36 -17.20
N VAL A 65 -3.03 11.00 -18.35
CA VAL A 65 -2.35 10.47 -19.54
C VAL A 65 -0.86 10.26 -19.30
N GLN A 66 -0.28 11.04 -18.39
CA GLN A 66 1.16 10.97 -18.14
C GLN A 66 1.61 9.67 -17.50
N ILE A 67 0.69 8.96 -16.85
CA ILE A 67 1.07 7.71 -16.22
C ILE A 67 1.49 6.67 -17.23
N GLN A 68 1.09 6.82 -18.46
CA GLN A 68 1.48 5.91 -19.53
C GLN A 68 2.99 5.91 -19.77
N LYS A 69 3.68 6.94 -19.31
CA LYS A 69 5.14 7.04 -19.41
C LYS A 69 5.86 6.33 -18.27
N THR A 70 5.12 5.85 -17.28
CA THR A 70 5.68 5.07 -16.19
C THR A 70 5.54 3.59 -16.49
N LYS A 71 6.13 2.77 -15.64
CA LYS A 71 5.96 1.32 -15.74
C LYS A 71 4.61 0.84 -15.19
N ILE A 72 3.77 1.76 -14.75
CA ILE A 72 2.48 1.41 -14.17
C ILE A 72 1.44 1.28 -15.29
N ASN A 73 0.89 0.08 -15.40
CA ASN A 73 -0.24 -0.14 -16.29
C ASN A 73 -1.51 0.21 -15.52
N THR A 74 -2.13 1.32 -15.89
CA THR A 74 -3.30 1.85 -15.18
C THR A 74 -4.50 0.91 -15.15
N ARG A 75 -4.57 -0.03 -16.07
CA ARG A 75 -5.64 -1.04 -16.07
C ARG A 75 -5.53 -2.00 -14.89
N ASP A 76 -4.32 -2.17 -14.38
CA ASP A 76 -4.04 -3.11 -13.31
C ASP A 76 -4.03 -2.49 -11.92
N TYR A 77 -4.27 -1.18 -11.83
CA TYR A 77 -4.20 -0.45 -10.58
C TYR A 77 -5.44 0.37 -10.30
N TYR A 78 -5.80 0.43 -9.02
CA TYR A 78 -6.71 1.46 -8.53
C TYR A 78 -5.91 2.73 -8.30
N CYS A 79 -6.46 3.86 -8.71
CA CYS A 79 -5.92 5.17 -8.38
C CYS A 79 -6.74 5.74 -7.22
N ILE A 80 -6.12 5.90 -6.08
CA ILE A 80 -6.77 6.34 -4.86
C ILE A 80 -6.29 7.75 -4.53
N THR A 81 -7.21 8.64 -4.25
CA THR A 81 -6.89 10.00 -3.84
C THR A 81 -7.31 10.18 -2.38
N LEU A 82 -6.36 10.64 -1.57
CA LEU A 82 -6.58 10.91 -0.16
C LEU A 82 -6.44 12.40 0.11
N GLY A 83 -7.16 12.89 1.11
CA GLY A 83 -7.08 14.29 1.51
C GLY A 83 -7.56 15.23 0.42
N SER A 84 -6.69 16.11 -0.03
CA SER A 84 -7.03 17.01 -1.12
C SER A 84 -6.87 16.35 -2.47
N LEU A 85 -7.75 16.68 -3.38
CA LEU A 85 -7.75 16.10 -4.70
C LEU A 85 -6.46 16.43 -5.45
N CYS A 86 -5.89 15.43 -6.09
CA CYS A 86 -4.73 15.60 -6.98
C CYS A 86 -3.41 16.02 -6.32
N LEU A 87 -3.24 15.86 -5.03
CA LEU A 87 -1.93 16.08 -4.41
C LEU A 87 -0.98 14.94 -4.78
N VAL A 88 -1.18 13.78 -4.20
CA VAL A 88 -0.40 12.58 -4.50
C VAL A 88 -1.35 11.45 -4.83
N ARG A 89 -1.17 10.84 -5.98
CA ARG A 89 -2.01 9.71 -6.37
C ARG A 89 -1.43 8.43 -5.78
N MET A 90 -2.30 7.60 -5.24
CA MET A 90 -1.91 6.32 -4.63
C MET A 90 -2.34 5.18 -5.55
N TYR A 91 -1.37 4.43 -6.05
CA TYR A 91 -1.65 3.32 -6.96
C TYR A 91 -1.55 1.99 -6.23
N LEU A 92 -2.67 1.30 -6.12
CA LEU A 92 -2.75 -0.03 -5.52
C LEU A 92 -3.12 -1.05 -6.60
N LYS A 93 -2.33 -2.09 -6.70
CA LYS A 93 -2.59 -3.14 -7.69
C LYS A 93 -3.93 -3.81 -7.44
N LYS A 94 -4.73 -4.00 -8.50
CA LYS A 94 -6.08 -4.58 -8.37
C LYS A 94 -6.07 -5.99 -7.79
N GLY A 95 -5.04 -6.75 -8.03
CA GLY A 95 -4.88 -8.08 -7.46
C GLY A 95 -4.29 -8.11 -6.05
N HIS A 96 -4.02 -6.96 -5.46
CA HIS A 96 -3.44 -6.88 -4.13
C HIS A 96 -4.45 -7.34 -3.07
N PRO A 97 -4.02 -8.04 -2.00
CA PRO A 97 -4.93 -8.47 -0.93
C PRO A 97 -5.67 -7.34 -0.22
N ASP A 98 -5.14 -6.13 -0.22
CA ASP A 98 -5.82 -4.99 0.38
C ASP A 98 -6.82 -4.34 -0.58
N ALA A 99 -6.86 -4.75 -1.85
CA ALA A 99 -7.75 -4.17 -2.84
C ALA A 99 -9.24 -4.30 -2.49
N PRO A 100 -9.74 -5.41 -1.91
CA PRO A 100 -11.15 -5.48 -1.52
C PRO A 100 -11.56 -4.40 -0.53
N ALA A 101 -10.65 -3.94 0.33
CA ALA A 101 -10.94 -2.86 1.25
C ALA A 101 -11.20 -1.54 0.53
N VAL A 102 -10.54 -1.33 -0.60
CA VAL A 102 -10.69 -0.10 -1.39
C VAL A 102 -12.11 0.02 -1.94
N GLU A 103 -12.71 -1.09 -2.34
CA GLU A 103 -14.05 -1.11 -2.91
C GLU A 103 -15.12 -0.72 -1.88
N LYS A 104 -14.81 -0.85 -0.59
CA LYS A 104 -15.72 -0.53 0.50
C LYS A 104 -15.50 0.86 1.07
N LEU A 105 -14.53 1.60 0.58
CA LEU A 105 -14.21 2.92 1.11
C LEU A 105 -15.33 3.92 0.80
N LYS A 106 -15.59 4.75 1.79
CA LYS A 106 -16.51 5.87 1.67
C LYS A 106 -15.74 7.17 1.88
N LYS A 107 -16.18 8.21 1.23
CA LYS A 107 -15.57 9.52 1.38
C LYS A 107 -15.47 9.89 2.85
N GLY A 108 -14.29 10.28 3.27
CA GLY A 108 -14.02 10.63 4.66
C GLY A 108 -13.44 9.52 5.51
N ASP A 109 -13.48 8.26 5.04
CA ASP A 109 -12.87 7.16 5.78
C ASP A 109 -11.38 7.41 5.91
N ARG A 110 -10.84 7.17 7.10
CA ARG A 110 -9.41 7.36 7.33
C ARG A 110 -8.64 6.20 6.74
N VAL A 111 -7.64 6.51 5.93
CA VAL A 111 -6.84 5.52 5.23
C VAL A 111 -5.36 5.77 5.49
N THR A 112 -4.63 4.72 5.82
CA THR A 112 -3.19 4.75 5.95
C THR A 112 -2.58 3.93 4.83
N VAL A 113 -1.69 4.56 4.07
CA VAL A 113 -1.00 3.94 2.93
C VAL A 113 0.48 3.87 3.22
N TYR A 114 1.05 2.71 2.97
CA TYR A 114 2.48 2.49 3.00
C TYR A 114 2.94 2.25 1.57
N GLY A 115 3.89 3.00 1.11
CA GLY A 115 4.34 2.85 -0.27
C GLY A 115 5.61 3.61 -0.59
N THR A 116 5.99 3.54 -1.86
CA THR A 116 7.16 4.22 -2.38
C THR A 116 6.73 5.41 -3.19
N PHE A 117 7.33 6.56 -2.89
CA PHE A 117 7.02 7.80 -3.59
C PHE A 117 7.85 7.94 -4.85
N ASP A 118 7.22 8.47 -5.88
CA ASP A 118 7.91 8.85 -7.10
C ASP A 118 7.16 10.02 -7.75
N TYR A 119 7.78 10.64 -8.75
CA TYR A 119 7.12 11.70 -9.49
C TYR A 119 7.60 11.71 -10.93
N MET A 120 6.81 12.37 -11.77
CA MET A 120 7.14 12.51 -13.18
C MET A 120 6.77 13.92 -13.62
N GLY A 121 7.73 14.61 -14.22
CA GLY A 121 7.51 16.00 -14.61
C GLY A 121 7.31 16.92 -13.41
N SER A 122 6.74 18.08 -13.65
CA SER A 122 6.57 19.08 -12.59
C SER A 122 5.31 18.94 -11.77
N ASN A 123 4.31 18.20 -12.27
CA ASN A 123 2.98 18.21 -11.66
C ASN A 123 2.42 16.84 -11.32
N TYR A 124 3.15 15.77 -11.59
CA TYR A 124 2.61 14.44 -11.34
C TYR A 124 3.37 13.73 -10.23
N ARG A 125 2.73 13.58 -9.07
CA ARG A 125 3.29 12.89 -7.92
C ARG A 125 2.44 11.69 -7.61
N TYR A 126 3.07 10.58 -7.28
CA TYR A 126 2.35 9.36 -6.97
C TYR A 126 3.11 8.46 -5.99
N MET A 127 2.37 7.54 -5.38
CA MET A 127 2.95 6.48 -4.58
C MET A 127 2.49 5.14 -5.12
N VAL A 128 3.39 4.19 -5.16
CA VAL A 128 3.04 2.79 -5.40
C VAL A 128 2.82 2.15 -4.04
N VAL A 129 1.61 1.68 -3.81
CA VAL A 129 1.17 1.22 -2.50
C VAL A 129 1.60 -0.22 -2.25
N ASP A 130 2.28 -0.44 -1.13
CA ASP A 130 2.64 -1.76 -0.67
C ASP A 130 1.58 -2.33 0.28
N ARG A 131 1.01 -1.49 1.14
CA ARG A 131 -0.06 -1.88 2.07
C ARG A 131 -1.02 -0.72 2.28
N LEU A 132 -2.27 -1.05 2.51
CA LEU A 132 -3.31 -0.08 2.78
C LEU A 132 -4.17 -0.56 3.95
N PHE A 133 -4.41 0.34 4.90
CA PHE A 133 -5.25 0.05 6.07
C PHE A 133 -6.35 1.09 6.18
N VAL A 134 -7.53 0.65 6.56
CA VAL A 134 -8.71 1.50 6.73
C VAL A 134 -9.05 1.57 8.21
N GLY A 135 -9.36 2.77 8.69
CA GLY A 135 -9.76 3.00 10.07
C GLY A 135 -8.69 3.70 10.89
N LYS A 136 -8.97 3.86 12.17
CA LYS A 136 -8.05 4.53 13.07
C LYS A 136 -6.91 3.59 13.43
N GLU A 137 -5.69 4.08 13.29
CA GLU A 137 -4.56 3.41 13.90
C GLU A 137 -4.74 3.47 15.42
N LYS A 138 -4.64 2.32 16.03
CA LYS A 138 -4.61 2.25 17.49
C LYS A 138 -3.20 2.45 17.99
#